data_ddeebc8008bc30dd26ef2a862f6350b8
#
_entry.id   ddeebc8008bc30dd26ef2a862f6350b8
#
_cell.length_a   1.000
_cell.length_b   1.000
_cell.length_c   1.000
_cell.angle_alpha   90.00
_cell.angle_beta   90.00
_cell.angle_gamma   90.00
#
_symmetry.space_group_name_H-M   'P 1'
#
loop_
_entity.id
_entity.type
_entity.pdbx_description
1 polymer ?
#
loop_
_entity_poly.entity_id
_entity_poly.type
_entity_poly.pdbx_seq_one_letter_code
_entity_poly.pdbx_strand_id
1 'polypeptide(L)'
;LRGKFLDGCRCPKCNTIVKERKSLVSNLGWIDLGEYQIVSPVFFPILEKFVGKAKLAKYVNFDCFVDVDGNVSYPPTDDTKEVLPDLVGRGIQGVVKNIDLILSTFLTEDPASKEYHALLVANRAKLLTSKIPVFSHRLRPAVFVGGELIFEKVNTIYVQLVTCNNSLQGLTADKSELNVNEFMNKIHELTSCIYSHILETISGKKGYIRNSLLGSRLNFSIRCVIVPIEPGRPINEIDVPYLAALEAFKLQIINKLTKLKCMTIS
;
A
#
# COMPACT_ATOMS: atom_id res chain seq x y z
N LEU A 1 0.10 -18.07 24.24
CA LEU A 1 1.45 -18.60 24.49
C LEU A 1 2.48 -17.48 24.36
N ARG A 2 3.42 -17.36 25.33
CA ARG A 2 4.53 -16.40 25.33
C ARG A 2 5.78 -17.06 25.90
N GLY A 3 6.94 -16.77 25.36
CA GLY A 3 8.25 -17.18 25.89
C GLY A 3 9.11 -17.92 24.89
N LYS A 4 10.44 -17.83 25.07
CA LYS A 4 11.44 -18.46 24.19
C LYS A 4 11.35 -19.98 24.14
N PHE A 5 10.89 -20.61 25.22
CA PHE A 5 10.73 -22.06 25.31
C PHE A 5 9.58 -22.61 24.43
N LEU A 6 8.72 -21.74 23.93
CA LEU A 6 7.59 -22.10 23.07
C LEU A 6 7.85 -21.77 21.59
N ASP A 7 9.08 -21.41 21.24
CA ASP A 7 9.43 -21.14 19.84
C ASP A 7 9.21 -22.38 18.98
N GLY A 8 8.51 -22.23 17.88
CA GLY A 8 8.09 -23.32 16.99
C GLY A 8 6.81 -24.07 17.40
N CYS A 9 6.31 -23.87 18.62
CA CYS A 9 5.04 -24.50 19.06
C CYS A 9 3.84 -23.81 18.41
N ARG A 10 2.78 -24.59 18.15
CA ARG A 10 1.49 -24.05 17.68
C ARG A 10 0.59 -23.68 18.86
N CYS A 11 -0.03 -22.51 18.77
CA CYS A 11 -1.03 -22.09 19.76
C CYS A 11 -2.28 -22.95 19.64
N PRO A 12 -2.76 -23.62 20.72
CA PRO A 12 -3.94 -24.48 20.65
C PRO A 12 -5.24 -23.71 20.40
N LYS A 13 -5.27 -22.38 20.64
CA LYS A 13 -6.46 -21.56 20.43
C LYS A 13 -6.58 -21.00 19.00
N CYS A 14 -5.48 -20.57 18.39
CA CYS A 14 -5.49 -19.89 17.10
C CYS A 14 -4.58 -20.53 16.05
N ASN A 15 -4.00 -21.69 16.35
CA ASN A 15 -3.11 -22.47 15.49
C ASN A 15 -1.87 -21.70 14.96
N THR A 16 -1.60 -20.49 15.46
CA THR A 16 -0.44 -19.68 15.10
C THR A 16 0.84 -20.29 15.66
N ILE A 17 1.89 -20.32 14.85
CA ILE A 17 3.21 -20.76 15.32
C ILE A 17 3.85 -19.65 16.14
N VAL A 18 4.27 -19.98 17.35
CA VAL A 18 5.04 -19.07 18.20
C VAL A 18 6.46 -18.99 17.65
N LYS A 19 6.93 -17.79 17.36
CA LYS A 19 8.27 -17.55 16.86
C LYS A 19 8.94 -16.39 17.62
N GLU A 20 10.25 -16.44 17.73
CA GLU A 20 11.02 -15.36 18.29
C GLU A 20 10.80 -14.06 17.51
N ARG A 21 10.76 -12.93 18.22
CA ARG A 21 10.43 -11.61 17.64
C ARG A 21 11.36 -11.21 16.50
N LYS A 22 12.62 -11.62 16.52
CA LYS A 22 13.61 -11.31 15.47
C LYS A 22 13.32 -12.05 14.16
N SER A 23 12.83 -13.28 14.22
CA SER A 23 12.53 -14.08 13.02
C SER A 23 11.27 -13.62 12.29
N LEU A 24 10.43 -12.81 12.94
CA LEU A 24 9.16 -12.33 12.36
C LEU A 24 9.31 -11.07 11.51
N VAL A 25 10.47 -10.39 11.56
CA VAL A 25 10.68 -9.10 10.89
C VAL A 25 10.93 -9.25 9.39
N SER A 26 11.41 -10.40 8.93
CA SER A 26 11.90 -10.61 7.55
C SER A 26 10.97 -11.40 6.63
N ASN A 27 9.79 -11.84 7.09
CA ASN A 27 8.94 -12.68 6.28
C ASN A 27 7.94 -11.85 5.45
N LEU A 28 8.44 -11.31 4.33
CA LEU A 28 7.59 -10.92 3.21
C LEU A 28 7.22 -12.19 2.44
N GLY A 29 5.93 -12.44 2.28
CA GLY A 29 5.43 -13.44 1.37
C GLY A 29 5.23 -12.84 -0.03
N TRP A 30 5.07 -13.71 -1.00
CA TRP A 30 4.75 -13.33 -2.37
C TRP A 30 3.61 -14.20 -2.88
N ILE A 31 2.66 -13.59 -3.59
CA ILE A 31 1.70 -14.30 -4.42
C ILE A 31 2.27 -14.24 -5.83
N ASP A 32 2.58 -15.40 -6.40
CA ASP A 32 3.13 -15.52 -7.76
C ASP A 32 1.98 -15.80 -8.73
N LEU A 33 1.87 -14.97 -9.76
CA LEU A 33 0.85 -15.09 -10.80
C LEU A 33 1.28 -16.06 -11.93
N GLY A 34 2.48 -16.67 -11.81
CA GLY A 34 3.02 -17.58 -12.82
C GLY A 34 3.36 -16.84 -14.12
N GLU A 35 2.74 -17.27 -15.21
CA GLU A 35 2.95 -16.69 -16.55
C GLU A 35 2.26 -15.32 -16.75
N TYR A 36 1.33 -14.96 -15.85
CA TYR A 36 0.54 -13.75 -15.97
C TYR A 36 1.21 -12.56 -15.30
N GLN A 37 0.92 -11.37 -15.84
CA GLN A 37 1.39 -10.10 -15.30
C GLN A 37 0.26 -9.11 -15.15
N ILE A 38 0.40 -8.20 -14.24
CA ILE A 38 -0.47 -7.03 -14.06
C ILE A 38 0.35 -5.76 -14.16
N VAL A 39 -0.33 -4.64 -14.46
CA VAL A 39 0.29 -3.33 -14.32
C VAL A 39 0.49 -3.03 -12.83
N SER A 40 1.68 -2.61 -12.47
CA SER A 40 1.99 -2.25 -11.08
C SER A 40 1.03 -1.17 -10.57
N PRO A 41 0.40 -1.34 -9.39
CA PRO A 41 -0.54 -0.36 -8.83
C PRO A 41 0.11 1.00 -8.53
N VAL A 42 1.43 1.06 -8.46
CA VAL A 42 2.19 2.32 -8.32
C VAL A 42 2.12 3.15 -9.61
N PHE A 43 2.23 2.49 -10.76
CA PHE A 43 2.28 3.15 -12.06
C PHE A 43 0.93 3.23 -12.77
N PHE A 44 -0.04 2.43 -12.36
CA PHE A 44 -1.36 2.42 -12.98
C PHE A 44 -2.06 3.79 -12.96
N PRO A 45 -2.06 4.57 -11.85
CA PRO A 45 -2.62 5.91 -11.83
C PRO A 45 -1.90 6.90 -12.76
N ILE A 46 -0.61 6.67 -13.04
CA ILE A 46 0.17 7.47 -13.98
C ILE A 46 -0.22 7.12 -15.41
N LEU A 47 -0.38 5.82 -15.69
CA LEU A 47 -0.88 5.32 -16.96
C LEU A 47 -2.31 5.84 -17.24
N GLU A 48 -3.18 5.87 -16.22
CA GLU A 48 -4.52 6.48 -16.32
C GLU A 48 -4.47 7.97 -16.71
N LYS A 49 -3.53 8.71 -16.17
CA LYS A 49 -3.34 10.13 -16.54
C LYS A 49 -2.77 10.30 -17.94
N PHE A 50 -1.87 9.41 -18.34
CA PHE A 50 -1.25 9.43 -19.65
C PHE A 50 -2.23 9.10 -20.79
N VAL A 51 -2.97 8.00 -20.66
CA VAL A 51 -3.96 7.53 -21.66
C VAL A 51 -5.27 8.30 -21.59
N GLY A 52 -5.63 8.74 -20.39
CA GLY A 52 -6.94 9.27 -20.04
C GLY A 52 -7.78 8.23 -19.30
N LYS A 53 -8.22 8.55 -18.09
CA LYS A 53 -8.91 7.64 -17.17
C LYS A 53 -10.12 6.95 -17.80
N ALA A 54 -10.98 7.71 -18.49
CA ALA A 54 -12.18 7.18 -19.11
C ALA A 54 -11.86 6.21 -20.28
N LYS A 55 -10.84 6.52 -21.08
CA LYS A 55 -10.41 5.68 -22.20
C LYS A 55 -9.81 4.37 -21.68
N LEU A 56 -8.89 4.44 -20.71
CA LEU A 56 -8.25 3.27 -20.14
C LEU A 56 -9.26 2.35 -19.43
N ALA A 57 -10.23 2.92 -18.70
CA ALA A 57 -11.29 2.15 -18.05
C ALA A 57 -12.15 1.36 -19.04
N LYS A 58 -12.56 1.98 -20.14
CA LYS A 58 -13.30 1.30 -21.21
C LYS A 58 -12.50 0.16 -21.83
N TYR A 59 -11.20 0.39 -22.05
CA TYR A 59 -10.30 -0.63 -22.59
C TYR A 59 -10.13 -1.81 -21.64
N VAL A 60 -9.91 -1.56 -20.35
CA VAL A 60 -9.79 -2.59 -19.31
C VAL A 60 -11.09 -3.38 -19.14
N ASN A 61 -12.24 -2.71 -19.25
CA ASN A 61 -13.57 -3.33 -19.07
C ASN A 61 -14.14 -3.98 -20.35
N PHE A 62 -13.36 -4.12 -21.40
CA PHE A 62 -13.80 -4.67 -22.71
C PHE A 62 -14.80 -3.84 -23.50
N ASP A 63 -15.02 -2.59 -23.11
CA ASP A 63 -16.02 -1.73 -23.76
C ASP A 63 -15.53 -1.12 -25.08
N CYS A 64 -14.23 -1.13 -25.34
CA CYS A 64 -13.65 -0.60 -26.57
C CYS A 64 -12.28 -1.21 -26.92
N PHE A 65 -11.85 -0.98 -28.16
CA PHE A 65 -10.51 -1.28 -28.66
C PHE A 65 -9.79 0.00 -29.03
N VAL A 66 -8.47 -0.03 -28.97
CA VAL A 66 -7.62 1.04 -29.49
C VAL A 66 -6.86 0.47 -30.66
N ASP A 67 -6.94 1.10 -31.82
CA ASP A 67 -6.18 0.71 -33.01
C ASP A 67 -4.75 1.25 -33.00
N VAL A 68 -3.97 0.84 -33.98
CA VAL A 68 -2.53 1.24 -34.12
C VAL A 68 -2.39 2.76 -34.27
N ASP A 69 -3.41 3.43 -34.78
CA ASP A 69 -3.44 4.87 -35.01
C ASP A 69 -3.99 5.64 -33.80
N GLY A 70 -4.33 4.91 -32.71
CA GLY A 70 -4.85 5.50 -31.47
C GLY A 70 -6.35 5.82 -31.51
N ASN A 71 -7.07 5.40 -32.56
CA ASN A 71 -8.50 5.58 -32.63
C ASN A 71 -9.19 4.56 -31.70
N VAL A 72 -10.22 5.02 -31.00
CA VAL A 72 -11.02 4.18 -30.11
C VAL A 72 -12.22 3.67 -30.92
N SER A 73 -12.24 2.36 -31.17
CA SER A 73 -13.38 1.69 -31.76
C SER A 73 -14.16 0.93 -30.68
N TYR A 74 -15.48 0.92 -30.81
CA TYR A 74 -16.37 0.17 -29.93
C TYR A 74 -16.70 -1.16 -30.58
N PRO A 75 -16.86 -2.26 -29.81
CA PRO A 75 -17.31 -3.51 -30.39
C PRO A 75 -18.63 -3.27 -31.12
N PRO A 76 -18.77 -3.77 -32.37
CA PRO A 76 -20.02 -3.66 -33.08
C PRO A 76 -21.13 -4.33 -32.25
N THR A 77 -22.19 -3.62 -32.02
CA THR A 77 -23.42 -4.20 -31.51
C THR A 77 -23.92 -5.21 -32.57
N ASP A 78 -23.77 -6.45 -32.22
CA ASP A 78 -24.44 -7.65 -32.69
C ASP A 78 -24.16 -8.10 -34.11
N ASP A 79 -23.55 -7.97 -35.06
CA ASP A 79 -23.53 -8.77 -36.31
C ASP A 79 -22.30 -8.71 -37.22
N THR A 80 -21.27 -8.00 -36.89
CA THR A 80 -20.06 -8.04 -37.71
C THR A 80 -18.89 -8.66 -36.95
N LYS A 81 -18.70 -9.96 -37.14
CA LYS A 81 -17.51 -10.71 -36.77
C LYS A 81 -16.33 -10.36 -37.67
N GLU A 82 -16.08 -9.13 -37.97
CA GLU A 82 -14.77 -8.72 -38.42
C GLU A 82 -13.87 -8.61 -37.17
N VAL A 83 -13.24 -9.72 -36.82
CA VAL A 83 -12.06 -9.77 -35.97
C VAL A 83 -11.06 -8.87 -36.69
N LEU A 84 -10.86 -7.66 -36.17
CA LEU A 84 -9.75 -6.82 -36.59
C LEU A 84 -8.47 -7.59 -36.28
N PRO A 85 -7.72 -8.00 -37.30
CA PRO A 85 -6.50 -8.75 -37.10
C PRO A 85 -5.50 -7.86 -36.38
N ASP A 86 -4.75 -8.42 -35.47
CA ASP A 86 -3.61 -7.81 -34.73
C ASP A 86 -3.96 -6.78 -33.66
N LEU A 87 -5.20 -6.65 -33.26
CA LEU A 87 -5.56 -5.77 -32.19
C LEU A 87 -5.50 -6.46 -30.85
N VAL A 88 -4.51 -6.03 -30.17
CA VAL A 88 -4.50 -5.72 -28.75
C VAL A 88 -5.58 -6.47 -27.98
N GLY A 89 -5.21 -7.58 -27.36
CA GLY A 89 -6.09 -8.32 -26.46
C GLY A 89 -6.78 -7.39 -25.47
N ARG A 90 -8.02 -7.71 -25.11
CA ARG A 90 -8.89 -6.90 -24.24
C ARG A 90 -8.52 -7.08 -22.78
N GLY A 91 -8.99 -6.18 -21.94
CA GLY A 91 -8.81 -6.24 -20.52
C GLY A 91 -7.40 -5.91 -20.08
N ILE A 92 -7.08 -6.19 -18.82
CA ILE A 92 -5.77 -5.89 -18.28
C ILE A 92 -4.63 -6.65 -18.96
N GLN A 93 -4.91 -7.86 -19.47
CA GLN A 93 -3.91 -8.62 -20.23
C GLN A 93 -3.61 -7.98 -21.59
N GLY A 94 -4.58 -7.36 -22.22
CA GLY A 94 -4.38 -6.56 -23.41
C GLY A 94 -3.49 -5.36 -23.13
N VAL A 95 -3.71 -4.64 -22.04
CA VAL A 95 -2.83 -3.55 -21.60
C VAL A 95 -1.41 -4.05 -21.36
N VAL A 96 -1.25 -5.19 -20.71
CA VAL A 96 0.06 -5.79 -20.40
C VAL A 96 0.81 -6.17 -21.69
N LYS A 97 0.14 -6.87 -22.62
CA LYS A 97 0.74 -7.33 -23.87
C LYS A 97 1.17 -6.18 -24.78
N ASN A 98 0.39 -5.11 -24.80
CA ASN A 98 0.55 -4.00 -25.74
C ASN A 98 1.00 -2.69 -25.07
N ILE A 99 1.62 -2.78 -23.93
CA ILE A 99 2.02 -1.59 -23.16
C ILE A 99 2.94 -0.65 -23.95
N ASP A 100 3.83 -1.20 -24.77
CA ASP A 100 4.76 -0.41 -25.58
C ASP A 100 4.04 0.30 -26.72
N LEU A 101 3.03 -0.35 -27.33
CA LEU A 101 2.15 0.26 -28.31
C LEU A 101 1.34 1.40 -27.68
N ILE A 102 0.77 1.16 -26.50
CA ILE A 102 0.03 2.19 -25.74
C ILE A 102 0.92 3.39 -25.45
N LEU A 103 2.17 3.17 -25.01
CA LEU A 103 3.09 4.24 -24.73
C LEU A 103 3.45 5.07 -25.97
N SER A 104 3.58 4.43 -27.15
CA SER A 104 3.88 5.17 -28.39
C SER A 104 2.64 5.88 -28.96
N THR A 105 1.47 5.26 -28.91
CA THR A 105 0.26 5.75 -29.55
C THR A 105 -0.36 6.95 -28.81
N PHE A 106 -0.33 6.95 -27.48
CA PHE A 106 -0.95 8.01 -26.67
C PHE A 106 -0.02 9.18 -26.36
N LEU A 107 1.18 9.22 -26.91
CA LEU A 107 2.10 10.34 -26.75
C LEU A 107 1.58 11.55 -27.52
N THR A 108 1.28 12.62 -26.80
CA THR A 108 0.84 13.91 -27.38
C THR A 108 1.92 14.98 -27.20
N GLU A 109 1.75 16.10 -27.89
CA GLU A 109 2.65 17.26 -27.78
C GLU A 109 2.54 18.01 -26.46
N ASP A 110 1.54 17.68 -25.63
CA ASP A 110 1.34 18.28 -24.32
C ASP A 110 2.53 18.00 -23.38
N PRO A 111 3.09 19.04 -22.72
CA PRO A 111 4.19 18.87 -21.77
C PRO A 111 3.91 17.84 -20.67
N ALA A 112 2.69 17.80 -20.13
CA ALA A 112 2.31 16.82 -19.12
C ALA A 112 2.32 15.38 -19.66
N SER A 113 1.87 15.18 -20.92
CA SER A 113 1.93 13.87 -21.58
C SER A 113 3.37 13.40 -21.76
N LYS A 114 4.27 14.28 -22.18
CA LYS A 114 5.71 14.01 -22.34
C LYS A 114 6.37 13.65 -20.99
N GLU A 115 6.00 14.30 -19.91
CA GLU A 115 6.50 14.00 -18.57
C GLU A 115 6.04 12.61 -18.10
N TYR A 116 4.75 12.30 -18.23
CA TYR A 116 4.23 10.96 -17.88
C TYR A 116 4.86 9.87 -18.73
N HIS A 117 4.98 10.09 -20.04
CA HIS A 117 5.65 9.16 -20.95
C HIS A 117 7.10 8.90 -20.54
N ALA A 118 7.90 9.95 -20.30
CA ALA A 118 9.28 9.83 -19.88
C ALA A 118 9.41 9.02 -18.57
N LEU A 119 8.51 9.25 -17.59
CA LEU A 119 8.48 8.55 -16.33
C LEU A 119 8.12 7.06 -16.50
N LEU A 120 7.14 6.75 -17.35
CA LEU A 120 6.73 5.38 -17.62
C LEU A 120 7.83 4.59 -18.37
N VAL A 121 8.45 5.21 -19.37
CA VAL A 121 9.56 4.61 -20.12
C VAL A 121 10.79 4.39 -19.24
N ALA A 122 11.18 5.37 -18.42
CA ALA A 122 12.30 5.23 -17.49
C ALA A 122 12.09 4.09 -16.47
N ASN A 123 10.85 3.75 -16.15
CA ASN A 123 10.49 2.69 -15.22
C ASN A 123 9.88 1.46 -15.91
N ARG A 124 10.12 1.28 -17.22
CA ARG A 124 9.49 0.20 -18.00
C ARG A 124 9.64 -1.18 -17.37
N ALA A 125 10.79 -1.50 -16.81
CA ALA A 125 11.06 -2.78 -16.15
C ALA A 125 10.24 -3.01 -14.87
N LYS A 126 9.72 -1.94 -14.24
CA LYS A 126 8.93 -1.99 -13.01
C LYS A 126 7.43 -1.78 -13.26
N LEU A 127 7.07 -1.46 -14.51
CA LEU A 127 5.70 -1.16 -14.89
C LEU A 127 4.80 -2.39 -14.79
N LEU A 128 5.35 -3.55 -15.12
CA LEU A 128 4.66 -4.83 -15.06
C LEU A 128 5.21 -5.70 -13.92
N THR A 129 4.33 -6.43 -13.25
CA THR A 129 4.72 -7.35 -12.19
C THR A 129 3.93 -8.66 -12.25
N SER A 130 4.61 -9.77 -12.01
CA SER A 130 4.01 -11.10 -11.82
C SER A 130 3.95 -11.51 -10.35
N LYS A 131 4.54 -10.72 -9.43
CA LYS A 131 4.63 -11.04 -8.01
C LYS A 131 4.04 -9.93 -7.17
N ILE A 132 3.08 -10.29 -6.32
CA ILE A 132 2.39 -9.37 -5.43
C ILE A 132 2.91 -9.58 -4.00
N PRO A 133 3.44 -8.54 -3.33
CA PRO A 133 3.98 -8.68 -1.99
C PRO A 133 2.87 -8.89 -0.97
N VAL A 134 3.10 -9.83 -0.06
CA VAL A 134 2.23 -10.08 1.10
C VAL A 134 2.94 -9.57 2.34
N PHE A 135 2.34 -8.59 3.00
CA PHE A 135 2.91 -8.00 4.20
C PHE A 135 2.97 -8.97 5.36
N SER A 136 3.97 -8.78 6.20
CA SER A 136 4.08 -9.50 7.46
C SER A 136 2.78 -9.38 8.27
N HIS A 137 2.40 -10.45 8.95
CA HIS A 137 1.23 -10.47 9.86
C HIS A 137 1.28 -9.40 10.95
N ARG A 138 2.43 -8.80 11.21
CA ARG A 138 2.57 -7.66 12.13
C ARG A 138 1.93 -6.38 11.62
N LEU A 139 1.91 -6.19 10.30
CA LEU A 139 1.28 -5.03 9.65
C LEU A 139 -0.21 -5.26 9.39
N ARG A 140 -0.70 -6.47 9.67
CA ARG A 140 -2.09 -6.86 9.49
C ARG A 140 -2.55 -7.78 10.64
N PRO A 141 -2.54 -7.26 11.87
CA PRO A 141 -2.84 -8.06 13.05
C PRO A 141 -4.28 -8.57 13.05
N ALA A 142 -4.47 -9.73 13.68
CA ALA A 142 -5.79 -10.17 14.09
C ALA A 142 -6.00 -9.80 15.56
N VAL A 143 -7.17 -9.28 15.88
CA VAL A 143 -7.52 -8.82 17.24
C VAL A 143 -8.66 -9.67 17.78
N PHE A 144 -8.55 -10.12 19.02
CA PHE A 144 -9.65 -10.77 19.74
C PHE A 144 -10.58 -9.72 20.36
N VAL A 145 -11.83 -9.70 19.92
CA VAL A 145 -12.86 -8.82 20.47
C VAL A 145 -14.08 -9.68 20.80
N GLY A 146 -14.54 -9.63 22.05
CA GLY A 146 -15.75 -10.36 22.47
C GLY A 146 -15.66 -11.90 22.35
N GLY A 147 -14.46 -12.48 22.29
CA GLY A 147 -14.24 -13.91 22.10
C GLY A 147 -14.09 -14.34 20.63
N GLU A 148 -14.29 -13.44 19.68
CA GLU A 148 -14.12 -13.67 18.25
C GLU A 148 -12.82 -13.09 17.73
N LEU A 149 -12.24 -13.74 16.72
CA LEU A 149 -11.03 -13.29 16.05
C LEU A 149 -11.42 -12.41 14.87
N ILE A 150 -11.18 -11.09 15.02
CA ILE A 150 -11.43 -10.10 13.98
C ILE A 150 -10.14 -9.86 13.20
N PHE A 151 -10.23 -10.02 11.89
CA PHE A 151 -9.13 -9.74 10.97
C PHE A 151 -9.26 -8.34 10.37
N GLU A 152 -8.13 -7.69 10.13
CA GLU A 152 -8.09 -6.43 9.40
C GLU A 152 -8.55 -6.62 7.95
N LYS A 153 -9.21 -5.61 7.37
CA LYS A 153 -9.79 -5.65 6.01
C LYS A 153 -8.81 -6.15 4.95
N VAL A 154 -7.54 -5.79 5.05
CA VAL A 154 -6.51 -6.21 4.11
C VAL A 154 -6.33 -7.73 4.07
N ASN A 155 -6.60 -8.45 5.16
CA ASN A 155 -6.54 -9.92 5.15
C ASN A 155 -7.63 -10.53 4.28
N THR A 156 -8.84 -9.95 4.28
CA THR A 156 -9.93 -10.40 3.41
C THR A 156 -9.56 -10.20 1.94
N ILE A 157 -8.92 -9.08 1.60
CA ILE A 157 -8.45 -8.80 0.23
C ILE A 157 -7.38 -9.83 -0.18
N TYR A 158 -6.42 -10.16 0.69
CA TYR A 158 -5.43 -11.20 0.40
C TYR A 158 -6.05 -12.59 0.22
N VAL A 159 -7.06 -12.95 1.02
CA VAL A 159 -7.77 -14.24 0.85
C VAL A 159 -8.45 -14.29 -0.51
N GLN A 160 -9.18 -13.24 -0.89
CA GLN A 160 -9.81 -13.15 -2.20
C GLN A 160 -8.78 -13.23 -3.34
N LEU A 161 -7.66 -12.53 -3.20
CA LEU A 161 -6.59 -12.54 -4.19
C LEU A 161 -5.96 -13.92 -4.37
N VAL A 162 -5.70 -14.63 -3.28
CA VAL A 162 -5.19 -16.02 -3.33
C VAL A 162 -6.23 -16.95 -3.96
N THR A 163 -7.51 -16.79 -3.62
CA THR A 163 -8.59 -17.60 -4.20
C THR A 163 -8.68 -17.35 -5.71
N CYS A 164 -8.69 -16.09 -6.15
CA CYS A 164 -8.70 -15.76 -7.60
C CYS A 164 -7.46 -16.32 -8.31
N ASN A 165 -6.28 -16.20 -7.71
CA ASN A 165 -5.05 -16.73 -8.31
C ASN A 165 -5.09 -18.27 -8.41
N ASN A 166 -5.57 -18.96 -7.38
CA ASN A 166 -5.71 -20.42 -7.43
C ASN A 166 -6.72 -20.86 -8.48
N SER A 167 -7.83 -20.13 -8.63
CA SER A 167 -8.81 -20.40 -9.70
C SER A 167 -8.20 -20.17 -11.08
N LEU A 168 -7.43 -19.10 -11.27
CA LEU A 168 -6.71 -18.83 -12.52
C LEU A 168 -5.70 -19.94 -12.86
N GLN A 169 -4.91 -20.37 -11.89
CA GLN A 169 -3.94 -21.47 -12.08
C GLN A 169 -4.63 -22.83 -12.31
N GLY A 170 -5.84 -23.00 -11.80
CA GLY A 170 -6.66 -24.21 -11.96
C GLY A 170 -7.37 -24.31 -13.32
N LEU A 171 -7.36 -23.27 -14.15
CA LEU A 171 -7.93 -23.28 -15.50
C LEU A 171 -7.10 -24.19 -16.41
N THR A 172 -7.37 -25.49 -16.41
CA THR A 172 -6.64 -26.46 -17.23
C THR A 172 -7.29 -26.74 -18.58
N ALA A 173 -8.63 -26.69 -18.65
CA ALA A 173 -9.39 -27.10 -19.83
C ALA A 173 -9.99 -25.93 -20.63
N ASP A 174 -10.29 -24.81 -20.01
CA ASP A 174 -10.94 -23.67 -20.63
C ASP A 174 -10.12 -22.38 -20.37
N LYS A 175 -8.95 -22.29 -21.02
CA LYS A 175 -8.16 -21.07 -21.09
C LYS A 175 -8.74 -20.09 -22.10
N SER A 176 -10.06 -19.90 -22.11
CA SER A 176 -10.65 -18.87 -22.94
C SER A 176 -10.10 -17.52 -22.49
N GLU A 177 -9.78 -16.66 -23.44
CA GLU A 177 -9.22 -15.33 -23.16
C GLU A 177 -10.15 -14.51 -22.24
N LEU A 178 -11.46 -14.71 -22.36
CA LEU A 178 -12.48 -14.08 -21.52
C LEU A 178 -12.33 -14.47 -20.05
N ASN A 179 -12.25 -15.77 -19.75
CA ASN A 179 -12.17 -16.25 -18.38
C ASN A 179 -10.85 -15.82 -17.71
N VAL A 180 -9.73 -15.90 -18.42
CA VAL A 180 -8.44 -15.43 -17.94
C VAL A 180 -8.49 -13.94 -17.63
N ASN A 181 -9.03 -13.14 -18.51
CA ASN A 181 -9.11 -11.69 -18.32
C ASN A 181 -10.02 -11.27 -17.17
N GLU A 182 -11.11 -11.98 -16.93
CA GLU A 182 -11.99 -11.72 -15.78
C GLU A 182 -11.24 -11.90 -14.45
N PHE A 183 -10.53 -13.04 -14.28
CA PHE A 183 -9.70 -13.25 -13.11
C PHE A 183 -8.57 -12.23 -12.99
N MET A 184 -7.92 -11.90 -14.09
CA MET A 184 -6.81 -10.94 -14.09
C MET A 184 -7.28 -9.51 -13.79
N ASN A 185 -8.44 -9.09 -14.28
CA ASN A 185 -9.04 -7.82 -13.92
C ASN A 185 -9.35 -7.77 -12.41
N LYS A 186 -9.89 -8.87 -11.87
CA LYS A 186 -10.17 -8.96 -10.43
C LYS A 186 -8.90 -8.95 -9.59
N ILE A 187 -7.86 -9.66 -10.00
CA ILE A 187 -6.54 -9.63 -9.35
C ILE A 187 -5.94 -8.22 -9.37
N HIS A 188 -6.04 -7.53 -10.50
CA HIS A 188 -5.57 -6.15 -10.63
C HIS A 188 -6.33 -5.19 -9.71
N GLU A 189 -7.67 -5.30 -9.66
CA GLU A 189 -8.52 -4.52 -8.75
C GLU A 189 -8.14 -4.74 -7.28
N LEU A 190 -8.05 -6.01 -6.85
CA LEU A 190 -7.68 -6.38 -5.48
C LEU A 190 -6.27 -5.88 -5.11
N THR A 191 -5.33 -5.96 -6.05
CA THR A 191 -3.97 -5.45 -5.84
C THR A 191 -3.96 -3.93 -5.69
N SER A 192 -4.78 -3.23 -6.47
CA SER A 192 -4.97 -1.77 -6.35
C SER A 192 -5.61 -1.39 -5.01
N CYS A 193 -6.56 -2.20 -4.50
CA CYS A 193 -7.14 -2.01 -3.18
C CYS A 193 -6.10 -2.19 -2.05
N ILE A 194 -5.20 -3.17 -2.17
CA ILE A 194 -4.09 -3.35 -1.21
C ILE A 194 -3.19 -2.11 -1.22
N TYR A 195 -2.83 -1.62 -2.39
CA TYR A 195 -1.99 -0.43 -2.53
C TYR A 195 -2.65 0.82 -1.93
N SER A 196 -3.94 1.02 -2.20
CA SER A 196 -4.71 2.12 -1.61
C SER A 196 -4.77 2.04 -0.08
N HIS A 197 -4.98 0.84 0.47
CA HIS A 197 -4.94 0.61 1.91
C HIS A 197 -3.59 0.98 2.53
N ILE A 198 -2.48 0.67 1.85
CA ILE A 198 -1.14 1.06 2.30
C ILE A 198 -1.00 2.58 2.30
N LEU A 199 -1.40 3.24 1.22
CA LEU A 199 -1.33 4.70 1.12
C LEU A 199 -2.16 5.37 2.23
N GLU A 200 -3.37 4.90 2.49
CA GLU A 200 -4.22 5.40 3.57
C GLU A 200 -3.56 5.20 4.95
N THR A 201 -2.94 4.04 5.16
CA THR A 201 -2.25 3.73 6.43
C THR A 201 -1.02 4.61 6.67
N ILE A 202 -0.31 4.99 5.61
CA ILE A 202 0.92 5.77 5.70
C ILE A 202 0.63 7.28 5.66
N SER A 203 -0.30 7.70 4.82
CA SER A 203 -0.57 9.10 4.50
C SER A 203 -1.56 9.78 5.46
N GLY A 204 -1.68 11.10 5.33
CA GLY A 204 -2.63 11.91 6.06
C GLY A 204 -2.25 12.19 7.51
N LYS A 205 -3.14 12.91 8.22
CA LYS A 205 -2.90 13.35 9.61
C LYS A 205 -2.85 12.17 10.60
N LYS A 206 -3.58 11.10 10.33
CA LYS A 206 -3.67 9.89 11.15
C LYS A 206 -2.71 8.79 10.69
N GLY A 207 -2.06 8.97 9.53
CA GLY A 207 -1.12 7.98 8.97
C GLY A 207 0.13 7.83 9.82
N TYR A 208 0.78 6.68 9.71
CA TYR A 208 1.95 6.32 10.52
C TYR A 208 3.09 7.33 10.41
N ILE A 209 3.34 7.90 9.24
CA ILE A 209 4.42 8.87 9.06
C ILE A 209 4.16 10.10 9.93
N ARG A 210 2.98 10.70 9.80
CA ARG A 210 2.70 11.96 10.48
C ARG A 210 2.35 11.78 11.96
N ASN A 211 1.56 10.77 12.28
CA ASN A 211 1.08 10.54 13.64
C ASN A 211 2.11 9.85 14.55
N SER A 212 2.88 8.90 14.02
CA SER A 212 3.78 8.09 14.84
C SER A 212 5.25 8.44 14.66
N LEU A 213 5.70 8.71 13.42
CA LEU A 213 7.09 9.02 13.16
C LEU A 213 7.39 10.51 13.45
N LEU A 214 6.65 11.42 12.81
CA LEU A 214 6.84 12.87 12.99
C LEU A 214 6.18 13.39 14.26
N GLY A 215 5.07 12.78 14.70
CA GLY A 215 4.33 13.12 15.90
C GLY A 215 4.82 12.43 17.16
N SER A 216 5.97 11.73 17.13
CA SER A 216 6.54 11.11 18.31
C SER A 216 6.93 12.17 19.35
N ARG A 217 6.69 11.87 20.62
CA ARG A 217 7.09 12.76 21.71
C ARG A 217 8.60 12.79 21.83
N LEU A 218 9.16 14.00 21.86
CA LEU A 218 10.56 14.20 22.21
C LEU A 218 10.71 14.05 23.72
N ASN A 219 11.79 13.40 24.16
CA ASN A 219 12.12 13.32 25.58
C ASN A 219 12.46 14.71 26.10
N PHE A 220 12.11 14.96 27.36
CA PHE A 220 12.40 16.24 28.05
C PHE A 220 11.80 17.46 27.35
N SER A 221 10.72 17.29 26.61
CA SER A 221 9.94 18.37 26.02
C SER A 221 8.62 18.55 26.77
N ILE A 222 8.15 19.77 26.82
CA ILE A 222 6.88 20.16 27.45
C ILE A 222 5.98 20.88 26.45
N ARG A 223 4.69 20.77 26.66
CA ARG A 223 3.69 21.55 25.94
C ARG A 223 2.74 22.16 26.95
N CYS A 224 2.74 23.50 27.05
CA CYS A 224 1.87 24.25 27.93
C CYS A 224 1.00 25.22 27.11
N VAL A 225 -0.12 25.60 27.69
CA VAL A 225 -0.95 26.68 27.15
C VAL A 225 -0.30 28.00 27.57
N ILE A 226 -0.17 28.93 26.63
CA ILE A 226 0.33 30.27 26.91
C ILE A 226 -0.81 31.05 27.55
N VAL A 227 -0.53 31.61 28.73
CA VAL A 227 -1.45 32.46 29.46
C VAL A 227 -0.81 33.83 29.70
N PRO A 228 -1.61 34.89 29.91
CA PRO A 228 -1.05 36.20 30.28
C PRO A 228 -0.23 36.12 31.56
N ILE A 229 0.86 36.85 31.63
CA ILE A 229 1.69 37.01 32.84
C ILE A 229 0.98 37.99 33.79
N GLU A 230 1.16 37.76 35.10
CA GLU A 230 0.67 38.67 36.12
C GLU A 230 1.27 40.06 35.98
N PRO A 231 0.48 41.16 36.16
CA PRO A 231 0.98 42.52 36.07
C PRO A 231 2.16 42.77 37.01
N GLY A 232 3.19 43.46 36.52
CA GLY A 232 4.34 43.85 37.35
C GLY A 232 5.57 42.93 37.24
N ARG A 233 5.51 41.87 36.44
CA ARG A 233 6.68 41.03 36.15
C ARG A 233 7.59 41.63 35.08
N PRO A 234 8.90 41.44 35.18
CA PRO A 234 9.84 41.82 34.11
C PRO A 234 9.53 41.06 32.81
N ILE A 235 9.80 41.72 31.67
CA ILE A 235 9.51 41.21 30.34
C ILE A 235 10.36 40.00 29.94
N ASN A 236 11.45 39.77 30.63
CA ASN A 236 12.40 38.67 30.44
C ASN A 236 12.12 37.47 31.37
N GLU A 237 11.01 37.46 32.12
CA GLU A 237 10.59 36.32 32.95
C GLU A 237 9.44 35.56 32.33
N ILE A 238 9.43 34.27 32.54
CA ILE A 238 8.33 33.36 32.17
C ILE A 238 7.97 32.45 33.33
N ASP A 239 6.68 32.22 33.53
CA ASP A 239 6.17 31.24 34.48
C ASP A 239 6.04 29.88 33.82
N VAL A 240 6.65 28.88 34.41
CA VAL A 240 6.58 27.50 33.96
C VAL A 240 5.90 26.64 35.03
N PRO A 241 4.85 25.88 34.70
CA PRO A 241 4.23 24.97 35.67
C PRO A 241 5.25 24.01 36.28
N TYR A 242 5.20 23.80 37.58
CA TYR A 242 6.16 22.98 38.32
C TYR A 242 6.34 21.57 37.72
N LEU A 243 5.24 20.88 37.43
CA LEU A 243 5.29 19.53 36.81
C LEU A 243 5.93 19.53 35.42
N ALA A 244 5.69 20.58 34.64
CA ALA A 244 6.32 20.73 33.33
C ALA A 244 7.84 20.98 33.47
N ALA A 245 8.23 21.81 34.42
CA ALA A 245 9.64 22.05 34.73
C ALA A 245 10.37 20.77 35.19
N LEU A 246 9.73 19.95 36.05
CA LEU A 246 10.28 18.66 36.47
C LEU A 246 10.54 17.72 35.29
N GLU A 247 9.64 17.63 34.33
CA GLU A 247 9.81 16.76 33.16
C GLU A 247 10.86 17.31 32.19
N ALA A 248 10.87 18.63 31.94
CA ALA A 248 11.85 19.26 31.05
C ALA A 248 13.27 19.16 31.57
N PHE A 249 13.45 19.37 32.88
CA PHE A 249 14.79 19.38 33.53
C PHE A 249 15.11 18.10 34.27
N LYS A 250 14.40 17.01 34.02
CA LYS A 250 14.54 15.75 34.74
C LYS A 250 16.00 15.26 34.90
N LEU A 251 16.76 15.26 33.79
CA LEU A 251 18.17 14.83 33.82
C LEU A 251 19.04 15.78 34.66
N GLN A 252 18.85 17.06 34.55
CA GLN A 252 19.60 18.07 35.28
C GLN A 252 19.29 17.97 36.78
N ILE A 253 18.02 17.77 37.13
CA ILE A 253 17.56 17.58 38.51
C ILE A 253 18.19 16.30 39.11
N ILE A 254 18.10 15.16 38.40
CA ILE A 254 18.68 13.90 38.84
C ILE A 254 20.19 14.05 39.03
N ASN A 255 20.91 14.65 38.10
CA ASN A 255 22.33 14.88 38.20
C ASN A 255 22.70 15.76 39.42
N LYS A 256 21.92 16.83 39.65
CA LYS A 256 22.11 17.69 40.81
C LYS A 256 21.88 16.97 42.13
N LEU A 257 20.79 16.19 42.23
CA LEU A 257 20.46 15.42 43.42
C LEU A 257 21.51 14.34 43.69
N THR A 258 22.01 13.64 42.67
CA THR A 258 23.08 12.65 42.80
C THR A 258 24.35 13.27 43.31
N LYS A 259 24.73 14.45 42.78
CA LYS A 259 25.93 15.19 43.25
C LYS A 259 25.79 15.65 44.70
N LEU A 260 24.58 15.97 45.13
CA LEU A 260 24.31 16.33 46.53
C LEU A 260 24.22 15.12 47.44
N LYS A 261 24.44 13.90 46.94
CA LYS A 261 24.33 12.63 47.69
C LYS A 261 22.98 12.44 48.37
N CYS A 262 21.94 13.12 47.86
CA CYS A 262 20.59 13.02 48.42
C CYS A 262 19.81 11.78 47.95
N MET A 263 20.28 11.11 46.88
CA MET A 263 19.64 9.92 46.33
C MET A 263 20.69 8.97 45.75
N THR A 264 20.55 7.69 46.06
CA THR A 264 21.15 6.59 45.27
C THR A 264 20.18 6.25 44.18
N ILE A 265 20.64 6.18 42.92
CA ILE A 265 19.82 5.71 41.81
C ILE A 265 19.64 4.20 41.97
N SER A 266 18.48 3.76 42.38
CA SER A 266 18.08 2.34 42.38
C SER A 266 17.49 1.96 41.03
#